data_df01fe81d50b3a2b69ce9d363145309f
#
_entry.id   df01fe81d50b3a2b69ce9d363145309f
#
_cell.length_a   1.000
_cell.length_b   1.000
_cell.length_c   1.000
_cell.angle_alpha   90.00
_cell.angle_beta   90.00
_cell.angle_gamma   90.00
#
_symmetry.space_group_name_H-M   'P 1'
#
loop_
_entity.id
_entity.type
_entity.pdbx_description
1 polymer ?
#
loop_
_entity_poly.entity_id
_entity_poly.type
_entity_poly.pdbx_seq_one_letter_code
_entity_poly.pdbx_strand_id
1 'polypeptide(L)'
;MNPIGTINEILSQKGTTVWCISPEATVFEAIQMMADKNIGAVLVTENEKLLGILTERDYTRKVALKGKSSKQTPVKEILSADCIQVTPAHTVEECMRLMTAHRVRHLPVLNGGQILGIVSIGDLVNWIISAQNSTIHQLQTYITGYPA
;
A
#
# COMPACT_ATOMS: atom_id res chain seq x y z
N MET A 1 -11.13 -20.84 11.67
CA MET A 1 -10.02 -20.03 12.18
C MET A 1 -10.33 -18.56 11.94
N ASN A 2 -10.25 -17.76 12.97
CA ASN A 2 -10.51 -16.34 12.82
C ASN A 2 -9.44 -15.69 11.97
N PRO A 3 -9.82 -14.95 10.95
CA PRO A 3 -8.85 -14.16 10.23
C PRO A 3 -8.19 -13.16 11.17
N ILE A 4 -6.93 -12.86 10.91
CA ILE A 4 -6.16 -11.91 11.71
C ILE A 4 -6.78 -10.51 11.63
N GLY A 5 -7.53 -10.22 10.60
CA GLY A 5 -8.24 -8.97 10.44
C GLY A 5 -8.54 -8.65 8.99
N THR A 6 -9.22 -7.54 8.78
CA THR A 6 -9.58 -7.04 7.46
C THR A 6 -8.87 -5.73 7.15
N ILE A 7 -8.84 -5.38 5.88
CA ILE A 7 -8.27 -4.11 5.43
C ILE A 7 -9.03 -2.93 6.02
N ASN A 8 -10.35 -3.06 6.21
CA ASN A 8 -11.13 -2.02 6.85
C ASN A 8 -10.62 -1.69 8.25
N GLU A 9 -10.27 -2.72 9.02
CA GLU A 9 -9.72 -2.53 10.37
C GLU A 9 -8.36 -1.83 10.33
N ILE A 10 -7.51 -2.19 9.38
CA ILE A 10 -6.20 -1.52 9.22
C ILE A 10 -6.39 -0.04 8.88
N LEU A 11 -7.29 0.27 7.93
CA LEU A 11 -7.54 1.66 7.54
C LEU A 11 -8.14 2.47 8.69
N SER A 12 -8.92 1.84 9.55
CA SER A 12 -9.48 2.51 10.73
C SER A 12 -8.40 2.97 11.71
N GLN A 13 -7.30 2.24 11.80
CA GLN A 13 -6.16 2.62 12.63
C GLN A 13 -5.15 3.51 11.92
N LYS A 14 -4.80 3.13 10.69
CA LYS A 14 -3.79 3.83 9.90
C LYS A 14 -4.29 5.18 9.39
N GLY A 15 -5.59 5.26 9.07
CA GLY A 15 -6.18 6.39 8.38
C GLY A 15 -6.25 6.16 6.87
N THR A 16 -6.91 7.10 6.21
CA THR A 16 -7.23 6.99 4.78
C THR A 16 -6.48 8.00 3.93
N THR A 17 -5.42 8.61 4.47
CA THR A 17 -4.61 9.57 3.72
C THR A 17 -3.90 8.84 2.57
N VAL A 18 -4.09 9.35 1.36
CA VAL A 18 -3.40 8.86 0.17
C VAL A 18 -2.72 10.03 -0.52
N TRP A 19 -1.61 9.74 -1.15
CA TRP A 19 -0.88 10.73 -1.94
C TRP A 19 -1.01 10.35 -3.40
N CYS A 20 -1.55 11.28 -4.19
CA CYS A 20 -1.88 11.07 -5.59
C CYS A 20 -1.11 12.04 -6.47
N ILE A 21 -0.82 11.61 -7.69
CA ILE A 21 -0.16 12.44 -8.68
C ILE A 21 -0.85 12.27 -10.04
N SER A 22 -0.77 13.31 -10.88
CA SER A 22 -1.31 13.27 -12.22
C SER A 22 -0.45 12.41 -13.15
N PRO A 23 -1.05 11.72 -14.14
CA PRO A 23 -0.28 10.99 -15.14
C PRO A 23 0.60 11.90 -16.00
N GLU A 24 0.26 13.18 -16.08
CA GLU A 24 1.04 14.17 -16.83
C GLU A 24 2.23 14.73 -16.04
N ALA A 25 2.28 14.49 -14.73
CA ALA A 25 3.40 14.91 -13.90
C ALA A 25 4.66 14.13 -14.27
N THR A 26 5.81 14.68 -13.95
CA THR A 26 7.08 13.98 -14.21
C THR A 26 7.35 12.94 -13.13
N VAL A 27 8.12 11.93 -13.51
CA VAL A 27 8.59 10.92 -12.55
C VAL A 27 9.38 11.58 -11.43
N PHE A 28 10.15 12.65 -11.74
CA PHE A 28 10.88 13.41 -10.72
C PHE A 28 9.96 13.99 -9.66
N GLU A 29 8.83 14.58 -10.07
CA GLU A 29 7.83 15.09 -9.12
C GLU A 29 7.27 13.99 -8.24
N ALA A 30 7.03 12.81 -8.81
CA ALA A 30 6.54 11.66 -8.05
C ALA A 30 7.56 11.19 -7.01
N ILE A 31 8.83 11.08 -7.40
CA ILE A 31 9.92 10.69 -6.49
C ILE A 31 10.08 11.73 -5.39
N GLN A 32 10.01 13.01 -5.73
CA GLN A 32 10.10 14.09 -4.75
C GLN A 32 8.97 13.97 -3.72
N MET A 33 7.76 13.67 -4.17
CA MET A 33 6.63 13.47 -3.27
C MET A 33 6.89 12.28 -2.34
N MET A 34 7.40 11.16 -2.88
CA MET A 34 7.72 9.99 -2.06
C MET A 34 8.77 10.32 -1.00
N ALA A 35 9.80 11.07 -1.37
CA ALA A 35 10.84 11.49 -0.44
C ALA A 35 10.28 12.42 0.64
N ASP A 36 9.52 13.43 0.24
CA ASP A 36 8.96 14.42 1.17
C ASP A 36 7.99 13.82 2.15
N LYS A 37 7.20 12.83 1.71
CA LYS A 37 6.19 12.17 2.54
C LYS A 37 6.70 10.89 3.20
N ASN A 38 7.93 10.52 2.92
CA ASN A 38 8.55 9.30 3.44
C ASN A 38 7.70 8.06 3.15
N ILE A 39 7.30 7.91 1.89
CA ILE A 39 6.50 6.80 1.40
C ILE A 39 7.18 6.18 0.17
N GLY A 40 6.89 4.91 -0.09
CA GLY A 40 7.49 4.18 -1.21
C GLY A 40 6.62 4.06 -2.45
N ALA A 41 5.44 4.66 -2.43
CA ALA A 41 4.49 4.58 -3.54
C ALA A 41 3.54 5.78 -3.53
N VAL A 42 3.10 6.19 -4.72
CA VAL A 42 2.03 7.18 -4.89
C VAL A 42 1.00 6.62 -5.85
N LEU A 43 -0.25 7.01 -5.67
CA LEU A 43 -1.30 6.65 -6.59
C LEU A 43 -1.31 7.62 -7.77
N VAL A 44 -1.53 7.09 -8.95
CA VAL A 44 -1.66 7.91 -10.16
C VAL A 44 -3.15 8.00 -10.48
N THR A 45 -3.68 9.21 -10.45
CA THR A 45 -5.12 9.42 -10.60
C THR A 45 -5.40 10.50 -11.64
N GLU A 46 -6.58 10.40 -12.27
CA GLU A 46 -7.11 11.39 -13.17
C GLU A 46 -8.60 11.47 -12.95
N ASN A 47 -9.11 12.68 -12.68
CA ASN A 47 -10.53 12.90 -12.37
C ASN A 47 -11.00 11.99 -11.22
N GLU A 48 -10.19 11.87 -10.18
CA GLU A 48 -10.44 11.05 -9.00
C GLU A 48 -10.50 9.54 -9.26
N LYS A 49 -10.15 9.12 -10.46
CA LYS A 49 -10.09 7.70 -10.83
C LYS A 49 -8.65 7.20 -10.76
N LEU A 50 -8.49 6.00 -10.23
CA LEU A 50 -7.20 5.36 -10.15
C LEU A 50 -6.78 4.86 -11.52
N LEU A 51 -5.63 5.34 -12.01
CA LEU A 51 -5.01 4.82 -13.23
C LEU A 51 -3.95 3.76 -12.92
N GLY A 52 -3.32 3.87 -11.77
CA GLY A 52 -2.30 2.91 -11.37
C GLY A 52 -1.54 3.39 -10.15
N ILE A 53 -0.47 2.69 -9.85
CA ILE A 53 0.41 2.99 -8.73
C ILE A 53 1.85 3.12 -9.25
N LEU A 54 2.59 4.09 -8.72
CA LEU A 54 3.99 4.28 -9.04
C LEU A 54 4.80 4.08 -7.77
N THR A 55 5.83 3.24 -7.84
CA THR A 55 6.68 2.91 -6.70
C THR A 55 8.13 3.31 -6.95
N GLU A 56 8.92 3.39 -5.88
CA GLU A 56 10.36 3.60 -5.99
C GLU A 56 11.02 2.49 -6.82
N ARG A 57 10.50 1.29 -6.76
CA ARG A 57 10.98 0.16 -7.56
C ARG A 57 10.74 0.39 -9.05
N ASP A 58 9.60 0.97 -9.40
CA ASP A 58 9.31 1.33 -10.80
C ASP A 58 10.32 2.35 -11.30
N TYR A 59 10.65 3.35 -10.49
CA TYR A 59 11.67 4.33 -10.85
C TYR A 59 13.00 3.65 -11.13
N THR A 60 13.45 2.80 -10.23
CA THR A 60 14.73 2.10 -10.39
C THR A 60 14.77 1.28 -11.68
N ARG A 61 13.73 0.53 -11.95
CA ARG A 61 13.71 -0.44 -13.06
C ARG A 61 13.35 0.18 -14.40
N LYS A 62 12.46 1.15 -14.42
CA LYS A 62 11.89 1.69 -15.66
C LYS A 62 12.47 3.03 -16.07
N VAL A 63 13.12 3.72 -15.16
CA VAL A 63 13.72 5.03 -15.43
C VAL A 63 15.23 4.99 -15.27
N ALA A 64 15.72 4.76 -14.06
CA ALA A 64 17.17 4.80 -13.78
C ALA A 64 17.95 3.78 -14.61
N LEU A 65 17.53 2.52 -14.58
CA LEU A 65 18.22 1.45 -15.32
C LEU A 65 18.03 1.54 -16.83
N LYS A 66 17.01 2.27 -17.31
CA LYS A 66 16.77 2.49 -18.73
C LYS A 66 17.44 3.74 -19.26
N GLY A 67 18.17 4.47 -18.43
CA GLY A 67 18.84 5.69 -18.83
C GLY A 67 17.91 6.84 -19.15
N LYS A 68 16.67 6.80 -18.67
CA LYS A 68 15.71 7.89 -18.89
C LYS A 68 15.89 9.00 -17.85
N SER A 69 15.52 10.21 -18.25
CA SER A 69 15.54 11.35 -17.34
C SER A 69 14.24 11.42 -16.55
N SER A 70 14.32 11.38 -15.23
CA SER A 70 13.13 11.50 -14.38
C SER A 70 12.44 12.85 -14.57
N LYS A 71 13.19 13.89 -14.86
CA LYS A 71 12.66 15.25 -15.06
C LYS A 71 11.96 15.43 -16.40
N GLN A 72 12.21 14.53 -17.38
CA GLN A 72 11.65 14.61 -18.71
C GLN A 72 10.70 13.45 -19.05
N THR A 73 10.51 12.52 -18.12
CA THR A 73 9.65 11.37 -18.32
C THR A 73 8.34 11.58 -17.58
N PRO A 74 7.20 11.66 -18.28
CA PRO A 74 5.91 11.73 -17.59
C PRO A 74 5.57 10.39 -16.94
N VAL A 75 4.86 10.44 -15.82
CA VAL A 75 4.47 9.27 -15.05
C VAL A 75 3.74 8.25 -15.92
N LYS A 76 2.88 8.70 -16.83
CA LYS A 76 2.10 7.81 -17.69
C LYS A 76 2.95 6.89 -18.57
N GLU A 77 4.18 7.28 -18.90
CA GLU A 77 5.05 6.45 -19.76
C GLU A 77 5.51 5.18 -19.06
N ILE A 78 5.63 5.20 -17.73
CA ILE A 78 6.14 4.06 -16.98
C ILE A 78 5.07 3.37 -16.15
N LEU A 79 3.85 3.84 -16.22
CA LEU A 79 2.74 3.28 -15.45
C LEU A 79 2.36 1.91 -16.00
N SER A 80 2.29 0.91 -15.12
CA SER A 80 1.82 -0.41 -15.50
C SER A 80 0.31 -0.41 -15.67
N ALA A 81 -0.19 -1.10 -16.71
CA ALA A 81 -1.61 -1.22 -16.96
C ALA A 81 -2.31 -2.07 -15.89
N ASP A 82 -1.58 -3.02 -15.30
CA ASP A 82 -2.14 -3.96 -14.32
C ASP A 82 -1.89 -3.46 -12.91
N CYS A 83 -2.93 -2.89 -12.31
CA CYS A 83 -2.89 -2.44 -10.92
C CYS A 83 -3.78 -3.36 -10.10
N ILE A 84 -3.17 -4.10 -9.17
CA ILE A 84 -3.90 -4.98 -8.27
C ILE A 84 -4.57 -4.13 -7.19
N GLN A 85 -5.89 -4.27 -7.05
CA GLN A 85 -6.70 -3.50 -6.12
C GLN A 85 -7.39 -4.44 -5.15
N VAL A 86 -7.66 -3.94 -3.95
CA VAL A 86 -8.43 -4.67 -2.95
C VAL A 86 -9.57 -3.81 -2.43
N THR A 87 -10.49 -4.41 -1.72
CA THR A 87 -11.60 -3.73 -1.06
C THR A 87 -11.40 -3.77 0.45
N PRO A 88 -12.13 -2.95 1.22
CA PRO A 88 -12.06 -3.01 2.67
C PRO A 88 -12.42 -4.38 3.26
N ALA A 89 -13.19 -5.19 2.53
CA ALA A 89 -13.60 -6.51 2.99
C ALA A 89 -12.52 -7.58 2.83
N HIS A 90 -11.48 -7.32 2.05
CA HIS A 90 -10.36 -8.25 1.93
C HIS A 90 -9.70 -8.48 3.27
N THR A 91 -9.28 -9.71 3.53
CA THR A 91 -8.56 -10.04 4.76
C THR A 91 -7.08 -9.70 4.61
N VAL A 92 -6.42 -9.54 5.75
CA VAL A 92 -4.96 -9.34 5.78
C VAL A 92 -4.26 -10.50 5.08
N GLU A 93 -4.71 -11.74 5.33
CA GLU A 93 -4.13 -12.92 4.69
C GLU A 93 -4.28 -12.89 3.17
N GLU A 94 -5.47 -12.54 2.67
CA GLU A 94 -5.68 -12.41 1.23
C GLU A 94 -4.74 -11.39 0.60
N CYS A 95 -4.54 -10.26 1.27
CA CYS A 95 -3.64 -9.22 0.78
C CYS A 95 -2.17 -9.67 0.79
N MET A 96 -1.76 -10.41 1.81
CA MET A 96 -0.42 -10.99 1.86
C MET A 96 -0.19 -11.93 0.67
N ARG A 97 -1.18 -12.76 0.36
CA ARG A 97 -1.11 -13.67 -0.79
C ARG A 97 -1.04 -12.92 -2.11
N LEU A 98 -1.84 -11.86 -2.26
CA LEU A 98 -1.80 -11.03 -3.46
C LEU A 98 -0.45 -10.36 -3.65
N MET A 99 0.11 -9.80 -2.58
CA MET A 99 1.43 -9.17 -2.64
C MET A 99 2.51 -10.16 -3.02
N THR A 100 2.45 -11.37 -2.47
CA THR A 100 3.42 -12.42 -2.76
C THR A 100 3.27 -12.91 -4.20
N ALA A 101 2.05 -13.19 -4.64
CA ALA A 101 1.79 -13.72 -5.97
C ALA A 101 2.18 -12.72 -7.08
N HIS A 102 1.91 -11.45 -6.87
CA HIS A 102 2.16 -10.40 -7.87
C HIS A 102 3.45 -9.63 -7.64
N ARG A 103 4.19 -9.97 -6.58
CA ARG A 103 5.46 -9.32 -6.21
C ARG A 103 5.32 -7.81 -6.07
N VAL A 104 4.25 -7.39 -5.42
CA VAL A 104 3.98 -5.99 -5.11
C VAL A 104 3.96 -5.81 -3.60
N ARG A 105 4.28 -4.60 -3.13
CA ARG A 105 4.35 -4.28 -1.71
C ARG A 105 3.32 -3.24 -1.29
N HIS A 106 2.49 -2.81 -2.21
CA HIS A 106 1.47 -1.79 -1.98
C HIS A 106 0.21 -2.18 -2.73
N LEU A 107 -0.93 -2.04 -2.08
CA LEU A 107 -2.23 -2.32 -2.69
C LEU A 107 -3.14 -1.12 -2.44
N PRO A 108 -3.64 -0.48 -3.49
CA PRO A 108 -4.69 0.51 -3.33
C PRO A 108 -5.99 -0.16 -2.90
N VAL A 109 -6.72 0.52 -2.03
CA VAL A 109 -7.98 0.04 -1.47
C VAL A 109 -9.10 0.87 -2.07
N LEU A 110 -10.03 0.22 -2.77
CA LEU A 110 -11.13 0.88 -3.44
C LEU A 110 -12.46 0.26 -3.03
N ASN A 111 -13.51 1.06 -3.10
CA ASN A 111 -14.88 0.60 -2.95
C ASN A 111 -15.73 1.27 -4.02
N GLY A 112 -16.26 0.47 -4.95
CA GLY A 112 -17.08 1.00 -6.04
C GLY A 112 -16.35 2.02 -6.92
N GLY A 113 -15.03 1.85 -7.10
CA GLY A 113 -14.22 2.76 -7.89
C GLY A 113 -13.69 3.97 -7.09
N GLN A 114 -14.16 4.16 -5.88
CA GLN A 114 -13.68 5.23 -5.00
C GLN A 114 -12.45 4.77 -4.23
N ILE A 115 -11.39 5.58 -4.28
CA ILE A 115 -10.16 5.31 -3.55
C ILE A 115 -10.41 5.59 -2.06
N LEU A 116 -10.19 4.56 -1.22
CA LEU A 116 -10.35 4.68 0.23
C LEU A 116 -9.02 4.75 0.97
N GLY A 117 -7.97 4.26 0.37
CA GLY A 117 -6.67 4.25 1.04
C GLY A 117 -5.66 3.41 0.28
N ILE A 118 -4.54 3.15 0.93
CA ILE A 118 -3.48 2.29 0.42
C ILE A 118 -2.91 1.51 1.60
N VAL A 119 -2.59 0.24 1.38
CA VAL A 119 -1.92 -0.58 2.38
C VAL A 119 -0.59 -1.07 1.82
N SER A 120 0.43 -1.06 2.67
CA SER A 120 1.76 -1.56 2.34
C SER A 120 2.01 -2.89 3.04
N ILE A 121 3.05 -3.60 2.59
CA ILE A 121 3.49 -4.82 3.28
C ILE A 121 3.82 -4.52 4.74
N GLY A 122 4.41 -3.36 5.02
CA GLY A 122 4.70 -2.95 6.40
C GLY A 122 3.45 -2.80 7.24
N ASP A 123 2.37 -2.25 6.67
CA ASP A 123 1.09 -2.13 7.37
C ASP A 123 0.54 -3.51 7.75
N LEU A 124 0.62 -4.47 6.83
CA LEU A 124 0.13 -5.82 7.08
C LEU A 124 0.96 -6.55 8.13
N VAL A 125 2.28 -6.43 8.04
CA VAL A 125 3.20 -7.06 9.00
C VAL A 125 2.98 -6.47 10.40
N ASN A 126 2.88 -5.15 10.52
CA ASN A 126 2.62 -4.50 11.80
C ASN A 126 1.29 -4.94 12.40
N TRP A 127 0.26 -5.09 11.56
CA TRP A 127 -1.03 -5.58 12.02
C TRP A 127 -0.92 -7.00 12.56
N ILE A 128 -0.23 -7.89 11.85
CA ILE A 128 -0.04 -9.29 12.26
C ILE A 128 0.72 -9.36 13.59
N ILE A 129 1.79 -8.59 13.73
CA ILE A 129 2.59 -8.56 14.97
C ILE A 129 1.73 -8.08 16.13
N SER A 130 0.94 -7.03 15.94
CA SER A 130 0.04 -6.52 16.98
C SER A 130 -1.01 -7.55 17.38
N ALA A 131 -1.57 -8.28 16.42
CA ALA A 131 -2.53 -9.33 16.70
C ALA A 131 -1.91 -10.48 17.50
N GLN A 132 -0.70 -10.91 17.13
CA GLN A 132 0.02 -11.96 17.86
C GLN A 132 0.37 -11.51 19.30
N ASN A 133 0.85 -10.28 19.45
CA ASN A 133 1.17 -9.73 20.77
C ASN A 133 -0.06 -9.68 21.66
N SER A 134 -1.19 -9.27 21.11
CA SER A 134 -2.46 -9.26 21.83
C SER A 134 -2.86 -10.66 22.29
N THR A 135 -2.71 -11.65 21.42
CA THR A 135 -3.03 -13.05 21.75
C THR A 135 -2.11 -13.58 22.83
N ILE A 136 -0.81 -13.31 22.76
CA ILE A 136 0.16 -13.70 23.79
C ILE A 136 -0.20 -13.08 25.12
N HIS A 137 -0.53 -11.80 25.13
CA HIS A 137 -0.93 -11.09 26.33
C HIS A 137 -2.17 -11.71 26.97
N GLN A 138 -3.18 -12.05 26.17
CA GLN A 138 -4.40 -12.70 26.64
C GLN A 138 -4.10 -14.07 27.25
N LEU A 139 -3.24 -14.85 26.62
CA LEU A 139 -2.84 -16.15 27.13
C LEU A 139 -2.08 -16.03 28.45
N GLN A 140 -1.18 -15.06 28.56
CA GLN A 140 -0.45 -14.80 29.79
C GLN A 140 -1.39 -14.43 30.93
N THR A 141 -2.35 -13.56 30.66
CA THR A 141 -3.35 -13.15 31.65
C THR A 141 -4.19 -14.36 32.10
N TYR A 142 -4.59 -15.22 31.17
CA TYR A 142 -5.36 -16.43 31.48
C TYR A 142 -4.57 -17.38 32.39
N ILE A 143 -3.28 -17.59 32.09
CA ILE A 143 -2.42 -18.51 32.85
C ILE A 143 -2.10 -17.96 34.22
N THR A 144 -1.75 -16.70 34.32
CA THR A 144 -1.28 -16.07 35.57
C THR A 144 -2.41 -15.53 36.45
N GLY A 145 -3.58 -15.27 35.85
CA GLY A 145 -4.68 -14.60 36.56
C GLY A 145 -4.46 -13.11 36.77
N TYR A 146 -3.37 -12.53 36.26
CA TYR A 146 -3.08 -11.11 36.36
C TYR A 146 -2.86 -10.49 35.01
N PRO A 147 -3.34 -9.25 34.76
CA PRO A 147 -3.00 -8.50 33.53
C PRO A 147 -1.49 -8.27 33.49
N ALA A 148 -0.90 -8.52 32.35
CA ALA A 148 0.52 -8.29 32.15
C ALA A 148 0.80 -6.85 31.76
#